data_ff8ae87059a7c06ccf01c4e1dd12b14f
#
_entry.id   ff8ae87059a7c06ccf01c4e1dd12b14f
#
_cell.length_a   1.000
_cell.length_b   1.000
_cell.length_c   1.000
_cell.angle_alpha   90.00
_cell.angle_beta   90.00
_cell.angle_gamma   90.00
#
_symmetry.space_group_name_H-M   'P 1'
#
loop_
_entity.id
_entity.type
_entity.pdbx_description
1 polymer ?
#
loop_
_entity_poly.entity_id
_entity_poly.type
_entity_poly.pdbx_seq_one_letter_code
_entity_poly.pdbx_strand_id
1 'polypeptide(L)'
;VRAVKAGHRVVMTPGKFCYLDSYQDAPQFQPEASGGYLPLANVYSYDPVSPAFTEEEAKLIYGVQGNLWAEYIPTDEHYEYMAYPRLLAIAEVAWSEPANKSYPDFHGRVCQEIGWLRDRGYHPFPLEQELGERPEAKERVVHLALGKPVVYNAPYNEHYKAQGDKTLTDGIRGGWTYSDGAWQGFISRDRLDVTID
;
A
#
# COMPACT_ATOMS: atom_id res chain seq x y z
N VAL A 1 -19.42 1.14 -6.24
CA VAL A 1 -20.56 0.26 -6.58
C VAL A 1 -21.89 1.00 -6.45
N ARG A 2 -22.24 1.62 -5.30
CA ARG A 2 -23.56 2.26 -5.10
C ARG A 2 -23.89 3.35 -6.11
N ALA A 3 -22.93 4.24 -6.43
CA ALA A 3 -23.14 5.32 -7.38
C ALA A 3 -23.44 4.80 -8.80
N VAL A 4 -22.69 3.79 -9.27
CA VAL A 4 -22.93 3.14 -10.56
C VAL A 4 -24.34 2.53 -10.61
N LYS A 5 -24.72 1.78 -9.58
CA LYS A 5 -26.07 1.17 -9.48
C LYS A 5 -27.18 2.19 -9.41
N ALA A 6 -26.89 3.42 -9.00
CA ALA A 6 -27.81 4.56 -9.04
C ALA A 6 -27.80 5.31 -10.40
N GLY A 7 -27.07 4.81 -11.41
CA GLY A 7 -27.01 5.38 -12.76
C GLY A 7 -26.04 6.56 -12.92
N HIS A 8 -25.14 6.80 -11.95
CA HIS A 8 -24.18 7.88 -12.04
C HIS A 8 -22.92 7.45 -12.81
N ARG A 9 -22.38 8.38 -13.58
CA ARG A 9 -21.04 8.29 -14.17
C ARG A 9 -19.98 8.41 -13.07
N VAL A 10 -18.95 7.57 -13.10
CA VAL A 10 -17.98 7.46 -12.01
C VAL A 10 -16.55 7.44 -12.56
N VAL A 11 -15.66 8.23 -11.95
CA VAL A 11 -14.22 8.03 -12.02
C VAL A 11 -13.80 7.29 -10.76
N MET A 12 -13.10 6.17 -10.92
CA MET A 12 -12.74 5.28 -9.83
C MET A 12 -11.42 5.73 -9.18
N THR A 13 -11.45 5.84 -7.84
CA THR A 13 -10.27 6.27 -7.07
C THR A 13 -10.18 5.55 -5.71
N PRO A 14 -10.19 4.20 -5.65
CA PRO A 14 -10.10 3.48 -4.39
C PRO A 14 -8.73 3.61 -3.75
N GLY A 15 -8.67 3.85 -2.43
CA GLY A 15 -7.42 4.07 -1.69
C GLY A 15 -6.41 2.95 -1.81
N LYS A 16 -6.85 1.69 -1.91
CA LYS A 16 -5.98 0.52 -2.06
C LYS A 16 -5.17 0.47 -3.37
N PHE A 17 -5.51 1.30 -4.37
CA PHE A 17 -4.90 1.26 -5.69
C PHE A 17 -4.51 2.62 -6.24
N CYS A 18 -5.14 3.70 -5.73
CA CYS A 18 -5.07 5.01 -6.37
C CYS A 18 -4.50 6.12 -5.47
N TYR A 19 -4.20 5.85 -4.19
CA TYR A 19 -3.67 6.86 -3.27
C TYR A 19 -2.13 6.81 -3.26
N LEU A 20 -1.54 7.63 -4.11
CA LEU A 20 -0.09 7.66 -4.36
C LEU A 20 0.71 8.40 -3.27
N ASP A 21 0.05 8.90 -2.25
CA ASP A 21 0.63 9.45 -1.03
C ASP A 21 1.00 8.38 0.02
N SER A 22 0.72 7.10 -0.27
CA SER A 22 1.19 5.95 0.50
C SER A 22 2.64 5.57 0.17
N TYR A 23 3.33 4.90 1.10
CA TYR A 23 4.65 4.32 0.85
C TYR A 23 4.63 3.34 -0.33
N GLN A 24 5.59 3.45 -1.23
CA GLN A 24 5.68 2.53 -2.36
C GLN A 24 6.64 1.36 -2.13
N ASP A 25 7.47 1.44 -1.08
CA ASP A 25 8.36 0.37 -0.63
C ASP A 25 8.53 0.43 0.90
N ALA A 26 9.49 -0.27 1.47
CA ALA A 26 9.80 -0.35 2.89
C ALA A 26 9.93 1.04 3.55
N PRO A 27 9.04 1.42 4.49
CA PRO A 27 8.94 2.80 5.00
C PRO A 27 10.23 3.36 5.60
N GLN A 28 11.06 2.51 6.23
CA GLN A 28 12.31 2.96 6.85
C GLN A 28 13.36 3.48 5.87
N PHE A 29 13.19 3.23 4.57
CA PHE A 29 14.11 3.66 3.51
C PHE A 29 13.45 4.65 2.53
N GLN A 30 12.25 5.11 2.87
CA GLN A 30 11.47 6.00 2.04
C GLN A 30 11.39 7.40 2.64
N PRO A 31 11.22 8.46 1.83
CA PRO A 31 10.76 9.75 2.33
C PRO A 31 9.44 9.60 3.09
N GLU A 32 9.15 10.52 4.01
CA GLU A 32 7.91 10.49 4.78
C GLU A 32 6.69 10.50 3.86
N ALA A 33 5.67 9.71 4.22
CA ALA A 33 4.43 9.55 3.47
C ALA A 33 3.23 9.49 4.43
N SER A 34 2.01 9.55 3.91
CA SER A 34 0.78 9.52 4.72
C SER A 34 0.54 8.20 5.46
N GLY A 35 1.38 7.21 5.23
CA GLY A 35 1.24 5.83 5.72
C GLY A 35 0.71 4.89 4.64
N GLY A 36 0.35 3.65 5.03
CA GLY A 36 -0.05 2.63 4.08
C GLY A 36 1.12 2.06 3.27
N TYR A 37 0.83 1.06 2.43
CA TYR A 37 1.81 0.45 1.53
C TYR A 37 1.12 0.18 0.19
N LEU A 38 1.59 0.85 -0.85
CA LEU A 38 1.01 0.76 -2.18
C LEU A 38 2.15 0.65 -3.23
N PRO A 39 2.70 -0.55 -3.45
CA PRO A 39 3.74 -0.78 -4.44
C PRO A 39 3.18 -0.71 -5.87
N LEU A 40 4.06 -0.53 -6.85
CA LEU A 40 3.73 -0.45 -8.28
C LEU A 40 2.85 -1.62 -8.74
N ALA A 41 3.16 -2.84 -8.32
CA ALA A 41 2.42 -4.04 -8.69
C ALA A 41 0.95 -3.99 -8.25
N ASN A 42 0.67 -3.43 -7.07
CA ASN A 42 -0.71 -3.29 -6.57
C ASN A 42 -1.49 -2.28 -7.38
N VAL A 43 -0.89 -1.14 -7.73
CA VAL A 43 -1.55 -0.14 -8.59
C VAL A 43 -1.88 -0.76 -9.95
N TYR A 44 -0.92 -1.47 -10.55
CA TYR A 44 -1.09 -2.12 -11.84
C TYR A 44 -2.15 -3.23 -11.82
N SER A 45 -2.31 -3.94 -10.71
CA SER A 45 -3.28 -5.04 -10.57
C SER A 45 -4.73 -4.57 -10.59
N TYR A 46 -4.97 -3.27 -10.43
CA TYR A 46 -6.31 -2.74 -10.33
C TYR A 46 -7.12 -2.96 -11.62
N ASP A 47 -8.37 -3.38 -11.46
CA ASP A 47 -9.42 -3.35 -12.49
C ASP A 47 -10.54 -2.43 -12.00
N PRO A 48 -10.79 -1.30 -12.70
CA PRO A 48 -11.86 -0.36 -12.31
C PRO A 48 -13.26 -0.92 -12.54
N VAL A 49 -13.39 -1.94 -13.41
CA VAL A 49 -14.67 -2.57 -13.73
C VAL A 49 -14.90 -3.77 -12.84
N SER A 50 -15.70 -3.60 -11.80
CA SER A 50 -16.06 -4.71 -10.89
C SER A 50 -16.81 -5.82 -11.63
N PRO A 51 -16.50 -7.10 -11.39
CA PRO A 51 -17.29 -8.22 -11.93
C PRO A 51 -18.75 -8.26 -11.42
N ALA A 52 -19.08 -7.43 -10.42
CA ALA A 52 -20.45 -7.26 -9.92
C ALA A 52 -21.28 -6.27 -10.75
N PHE A 53 -20.71 -5.63 -11.78
CA PHE A 53 -21.42 -4.74 -12.68
C PHE A 53 -21.99 -5.50 -13.88
N THR A 54 -23.18 -5.08 -14.33
CA THR A 54 -23.68 -5.44 -15.65
C THR A 54 -22.92 -4.69 -16.74
N GLU A 55 -23.07 -5.10 -18.00
CA GLU A 55 -22.44 -4.39 -19.13
C GLU A 55 -22.86 -2.92 -19.21
N GLU A 56 -24.12 -2.62 -18.94
CA GLU A 56 -24.63 -1.24 -18.93
C GLU A 56 -24.07 -0.43 -17.76
N GLU A 57 -23.93 -1.06 -16.59
CA GLU A 57 -23.30 -0.43 -15.43
C GLU A 57 -21.81 -0.17 -15.67
N ALA A 58 -21.11 -1.10 -16.31
CA ALA A 58 -19.70 -0.94 -16.67
C ALA A 58 -19.44 0.27 -17.55
N LYS A 59 -20.34 0.61 -18.47
CA LYS A 59 -20.26 1.82 -19.32
C LYS A 59 -20.34 3.14 -18.55
N LEU A 60 -20.74 3.10 -17.28
CA LEU A 60 -20.75 4.27 -16.40
C LEU A 60 -19.39 4.53 -15.73
N ILE A 61 -18.44 3.60 -15.86
CA ILE A 61 -17.07 3.82 -15.39
C ILE A 61 -16.32 4.60 -16.47
N TYR A 62 -16.03 5.88 -16.19
CA TYR A 62 -15.39 6.78 -17.14
C TYR A 62 -13.87 6.81 -17.07
N GLY A 63 -13.31 6.17 -16.05
CA GLY A 63 -11.87 6.08 -15.88
C GLY A 63 -11.45 5.88 -14.44
N VAL A 64 -10.16 6.06 -14.23
CA VAL A 64 -9.49 5.94 -12.94
C VAL A 64 -8.69 7.22 -12.66
N GLN A 65 -8.57 7.59 -11.39
CA GLN A 65 -7.81 8.76 -10.96
C GLN A 65 -6.83 8.34 -9.85
N GLY A 66 -5.55 8.70 -10.01
CA GLY A 66 -4.57 8.69 -8.94
C GLY A 66 -4.68 9.95 -8.08
N ASN A 67 -4.65 9.79 -6.77
CA ASN A 67 -4.63 10.90 -5.81
C ASN A 67 -3.25 10.98 -5.18
N LEU A 68 -2.75 12.20 -5.05
CA LEU A 68 -1.48 12.48 -4.39
C LEU A 68 -1.70 13.68 -3.46
N TRP A 69 -1.94 13.39 -2.19
CA TRP A 69 -2.14 14.38 -1.15
C TRP A 69 -0.79 14.85 -0.60
N ALA A 70 -0.64 16.15 -0.38
CA ALA A 70 0.66 16.78 -0.18
C ALA A 70 1.01 17.06 1.28
N GLU A 71 0.30 16.49 2.27
CA GLU A 71 0.55 16.72 3.68
C GLU A 71 1.98 16.40 4.10
N TYR A 72 2.60 15.41 3.45
CA TYR A 72 3.97 14.94 3.72
C TYR A 72 4.91 15.15 2.53
N ILE A 73 4.53 15.96 1.53
CA ILE A 73 5.31 16.17 0.30
C ILE A 73 5.77 17.63 0.22
N PRO A 74 6.95 17.97 0.77
CA PRO A 74 7.39 19.35 0.90
C PRO A 74 8.06 19.92 -0.36
N THR A 75 8.47 19.09 -1.34
CA THR A 75 9.22 19.52 -2.52
C THR A 75 8.71 18.88 -3.80
N ASP A 76 9.04 19.47 -4.95
CA ASP A 76 8.69 18.95 -6.27
C ASP A 76 9.39 17.60 -6.54
N GLU A 77 10.63 17.42 -6.11
CA GLU A 77 11.35 16.15 -6.22
C GLU A 77 10.66 15.04 -5.43
N HIS A 78 10.16 15.36 -4.22
CA HIS A 78 9.39 14.39 -3.44
C HIS A 78 8.05 14.08 -4.10
N TYR A 79 7.41 15.08 -4.72
CA TYR A 79 6.18 14.86 -5.50
C TYR A 79 6.44 13.90 -6.66
N GLU A 80 7.49 14.11 -7.45
CA GLU A 80 7.88 13.27 -8.56
C GLU A 80 8.20 11.83 -8.10
N TYR A 81 8.94 11.72 -6.99
CA TYR A 81 9.23 10.43 -6.36
C TYR A 81 7.95 9.67 -5.98
N MET A 82 6.97 10.31 -5.38
CA MET A 82 5.73 9.69 -4.98
C MET A 82 4.80 9.37 -6.16
N ALA A 83 4.81 10.21 -7.21
CA ALA A 83 4.00 10.02 -8.41
C ALA A 83 4.52 8.87 -9.28
N TYR A 84 5.82 8.89 -9.59
CA TYR A 84 6.42 7.94 -10.52
C TYR A 84 7.15 6.80 -9.79
N PRO A 85 7.01 5.55 -10.30
CA PRO A 85 6.35 5.13 -11.54
C PRO A 85 4.85 4.82 -11.42
N ARG A 86 4.23 4.93 -10.25
CA ARG A 86 2.85 4.48 -10.02
C ARG A 86 1.82 5.19 -10.89
N LEU A 87 2.07 6.46 -11.26
CA LEU A 87 1.21 7.18 -12.20
C LEU A 87 1.20 6.54 -13.60
N LEU A 88 2.31 5.92 -14.02
CA LEU A 88 2.35 5.15 -15.26
C LEU A 88 1.46 3.91 -15.18
N ALA A 89 1.39 3.26 -13.99
CA ALA A 89 0.46 2.14 -13.77
C ALA A 89 -1.00 2.59 -13.81
N ILE A 90 -1.34 3.77 -13.26
CA ILE A 90 -2.68 4.34 -13.39
C ILE A 90 -3.02 4.59 -14.87
N ALA A 91 -2.07 5.12 -15.65
CA ALA A 91 -2.27 5.31 -17.08
C ALA A 91 -2.51 4.00 -17.82
N GLU A 92 -1.70 2.97 -17.55
CA GLU A 92 -1.85 1.65 -18.17
C GLU A 92 -3.22 1.02 -17.81
N VAL A 93 -3.63 1.10 -16.55
CA VAL A 93 -4.95 0.63 -16.08
C VAL A 93 -6.10 1.36 -16.79
N ALA A 94 -5.93 2.66 -17.06
CA ALA A 94 -6.96 3.48 -17.72
C ALA A 94 -7.12 3.18 -19.22
N TRP A 95 -6.05 2.77 -19.89
CA TRP A 95 -6.00 2.65 -21.36
C TRP A 95 -5.92 1.23 -21.89
N SER A 96 -5.63 0.24 -21.04
CA SER A 96 -5.45 -1.15 -21.46
C SER A 96 -6.63 -2.01 -21.06
N GLU A 97 -7.05 -2.88 -21.99
CA GLU A 97 -8.01 -3.93 -21.65
C GLU A 97 -7.40 -4.89 -20.63
N PRO A 98 -8.13 -5.29 -19.59
CA PRO A 98 -7.61 -6.17 -18.53
C PRO A 98 -6.98 -7.48 -19.06
N ALA A 99 -7.54 -8.05 -20.12
CA ALA A 99 -7.04 -9.28 -20.76
C ALA A 99 -5.66 -9.12 -21.42
N ASN A 100 -5.26 -7.89 -21.74
CA ASN A 100 -3.98 -7.60 -22.41
C ASN A 100 -2.89 -7.17 -21.42
N LYS A 101 -3.20 -7.08 -20.11
CA LYS A 101 -2.25 -6.65 -19.08
C LYS A 101 -1.26 -7.76 -18.74
N SER A 102 0.03 -7.41 -18.71
CA SER A 102 1.13 -8.26 -18.28
C SER A 102 2.07 -7.46 -17.39
N TYR A 103 2.11 -7.73 -16.08
CA TYR A 103 2.98 -7.01 -15.18
C TYR A 103 4.47 -7.12 -15.53
N PRO A 104 5.01 -8.29 -15.92
CA PRO A 104 6.42 -8.37 -16.31
C PRO A 104 6.76 -7.50 -17.53
N ASP A 105 5.88 -7.44 -18.54
CA ASP A 105 6.06 -6.56 -19.70
C ASP A 105 5.98 -5.10 -19.31
N PHE A 106 4.93 -4.73 -18.57
CA PHE A 106 4.76 -3.37 -18.05
C PHE A 106 5.97 -2.93 -17.21
N HIS A 107 6.43 -3.75 -16.28
CA HIS A 107 7.58 -3.46 -15.43
C HIS A 107 8.84 -3.20 -16.26
N GLY A 108 9.10 -4.01 -17.29
CA GLY A 108 10.23 -3.80 -18.19
C GLY A 108 10.16 -2.47 -18.92
N ARG A 109 8.98 -2.06 -19.43
CA ARG A 109 8.77 -0.74 -20.06
C ARG A 109 8.95 0.40 -19.06
N VAL A 110 8.43 0.25 -17.85
CA VAL A 110 8.55 1.26 -16.79
C VAL A 110 10.00 1.48 -16.38
N CYS A 111 10.83 0.45 -16.30
CA CYS A 111 12.26 0.61 -16.03
C CYS A 111 12.97 1.49 -17.09
N GLN A 112 12.56 1.39 -18.36
CA GLN A 112 13.08 2.26 -19.42
C GLN A 112 12.58 3.70 -19.25
N GLU A 113 11.30 3.88 -18.96
CA GLU A 113 10.70 5.21 -18.72
C GLU A 113 11.31 5.93 -17.51
N ILE A 114 11.64 5.21 -16.44
CA ILE A 114 12.38 5.77 -15.29
C ILE A 114 13.73 6.34 -15.72
N GLY A 115 14.47 5.62 -16.57
CA GLY A 115 15.73 6.12 -17.14
C GLY A 115 15.50 7.40 -17.94
N TRP A 116 14.49 7.41 -18.82
CA TRP A 116 14.12 8.56 -19.61
C TRP A 116 13.70 9.78 -18.75
N LEU A 117 12.97 9.57 -17.67
CA LEU A 117 12.59 10.62 -16.71
C LEU A 117 13.82 11.21 -16.02
N ARG A 118 14.74 10.37 -15.54
CA ARG A 118 15.98 10.83 -14.89
C ARG A 118 16.87 11.64 -15.81
N ASP A 119 17.00 11.24 -17.07
CA ASP A 119 17.78 11.97 -18.09
C ASP A 119 17.23 13.38 -18.33
N ARG A 120 15.98 13.63 -17.95
CA ARG A 120 15.32 14.94 -18.04
C ARG A 120 15.24 15.70 -16.73
N GLY A 121 15.92 15.20 -15.70
CA GLY A 121 15.99 15.84 -14.41
C GLY A 121 14.81 15.59 -13.47
N TYR A 122 13.94 14.61 -13.78
CA TYR A 122 12.92 14.14 -12.85
C TYR A 122 13.48 13.16 -11.82
N HIS A 123 12.81 13.04 -10.69
CA HIS A 123 13.24 12.26 -9.52
C HIS A 123 12.28 11.09 -9.22
N PRO A 124 12.05 10.15 -10.17
CA PRO A 124 11.17 9.01 -9.93
C PRO A 124 11.74 8.09 -8.86
N PHE A 125 10.86 7.34 -8.18
CA PHE A 125 11.25 6.25 -7.29
C PHE A 125 12.20 5.28 -8.01
N PRO A 126 13.32 4.88 -7.36
CA PRO A 126 14.31 3.98 -7.94
C PRO A 126 13.82 2.53 -7.90
N LEU A 127 12.98 2.14 -8.87
CA LEU A 127 12.33 0.83 -8.93
C LEU A 127 13.35 -0.34 -8.92
N GLU A 128 14.56 -0.13 -9.44
CA GLU A 128 15.66 -1.09 -9.38
C GLU A 128 16.18 -1.36 -7.97
N GLN A 129 15.80 -0.52 -6.99
CA GLN A 129 16.16 -0.65 -5.58
C GLN A 129 14.98 -1.10 -4.72
N GLU A 130 13.84 -1.41 -5.35
CA GLU A 130 12.64 -1.86 -4.64
C GLU A 130 12.94 -3.13 -3.83
N LEU A 131 12.66 -3.07 -2.53
CA LEU A 131 12.81 -4.20 -1.62
C LEU A 131 11.59 -5.14 -1.67
N GLY A 132 10.45 -4.58 -2.10
CA GLY A 132 9.20 -5.30 -2.20
C GLY A 132 8.58 -5.66 -0.85
N GLU A 133 7.82 -6.74 -0.81
CA GLU A 133 7.23 -7.25 0.42
C GLU A 133 8.30 -7.67 1.43
N ARG A 134 8.00 -7.51 2.70
CA ARG A 134 8.82 -7.99 3.81
C ARG A 134 8.74 -9.52 3.93
N PRO A 135 9.66 -10.29 3.33
CA PRO A 135 9.55 -11.75 3.29
C PRO A 135 9.59 -12.36 4.69
N GLU A 136 10.38 -11.77 5.60
CA GLU A 136 10.48 -12.23 6.99
C GLU A 136 9.16 -12.06 7.79
N ALA A 137 8.20 -11.27 7.33
CA ALA A 137 6.88 -11.19 7.94
C ALA A 137 6.06 -12.46 7.72
N LYS A 138 6.40 -13.26 6.69
CA LYS A 138 5.76 -14.55 6.38
C LYS A 138 6.38 -15.71 7.15
N GLU A 139 7.56 -15.52 7.74
CA GLU A 139 8.28 -16.54 8.47
C GLU A 139 7.98 -16.46 9.98
N ARG A 140 7.68 -17.60 10.58
CA ARG A 140 7.48 -17.66 12.02
C ARG A 140 8.81 -17.55 12.75
N VAL A 141 8.91 -16.61 13.68
CA VAL A 141 10.10 -16.42 14.51
C VAL A 141 10.05 -17.36 15.71
N VAL A 142 11.11 -18.13 15.89
CA VAL A 142 11.33 -18.91 17.12
C VAL A 142 12.18 -18.08 18.07
N HIS A 143 11.66 -17.78 19.25
CA HIS A 143 12.35 -17.02 20.28
C HIS A 143 12.00 -17.55 21.68
N LEU A 144 12.77 -17.18 22.71
CA LEU A 144 12.62 -17.72 24.06
C LEU A 144 11.24 -17.47 24.70
N ALA A 145 10.57 -16.39 24.28
CA ALA A 145 9.23 -16.04 24.78
C ALA A 145 8.10 -16.65 23.96
N LEU A 146 8.38 -17.51 22.96
CA LEU A 146 7.34 -18.07 22.09
C LEU A 146 6.29 -18.85 22.93
N GLY A 147 5.02 -18.42 22.77
CA GLY A 147 3.88 -19.00 23.47
C GLY A 147 3.76 -18.67 24.96
N LYS A 148 4.65 -17.83 25.50
CA LYS A 148 4.60 -17.38 26.89
C LYS A 148 3.44 -16.42 27.11
N PRO A 149 2.81 -16.42 28.29
CA PRO A 149 1.78 -15.45 28.64
C PRO A 149 2.37 -14.03 28.70
N VAL A 150 1.58 -13.06 28.29
CA VAL A 150 1.95 -11.63 28.29
C VAL A 150 0.95 -10.86 29.15
N VAL A 151 1.45 -10.00 30.01
CA VAL A 151 0.66 -9.09 30.82
C VAL A 151 1.01 -7.65 30.47
N TYR A 152 0.00 -6.84 30.22
CA TYR A 152 0.12 -5.41 29.92
C TYR A 152 -0.47 -4.60 31.08
N ASN A 153 0.16 -3.46 31.42
CA ASN A 153 -0.41 -2.48 32.37
C ASN A 153 -1.49 -1.56 31.77
N ALA A 154 -1.71 -1.65 30.45
CA ALA A 154 -2.74 -0.89 29.73
C ALA A 154 -3.45 -1.78 28.70
N PRO A 155 -4.74 -1.53 28.40
CA PRO A 155 -5.44 -2.25 27.37
C PRO A 155 -4.93 -1.87 25.98
N TYR A 156 -4.84 -2.82 25.06
CA TYR A 156 -4.61 -2.54 23.65
C TYR A 156 -5.89 -2.06 22.97
N ASN A 157 -5.74 -1.36 21.86
CA ASN A 157 -6.85 -0.86 21.07
C ASN A 157 -7.53 -2.01 20.31
N GLU A 158 -8.84 -2.14 20.40
CA GLU A 158 -9.60 -3.19 19.72
C GLU A 158 -9.45 -3.16 18.19
N HIS A 159 -9.21 -1.98 17.63
CA HIS A 159 -8.96 -1.83 16.18
C HIS A 159 -7.57 -2.36 15.76
N TYR A 160 -6.60 -2.33 16.68
CA TYR A 160 -5.22 -2.79 16.47
C TYR A 160 -4.84 -3.84 17.51
N LYS A 161 -5.66 -4.85 17.68
CA LYS A 161 -5.45 -5.89 18.70
C LYS A 161 -4.55 -7.04 18.27
N ALA A 162 -4.29 -7.16 16.97
CA ALA A 162 -3.59 -8.31 16.38
C ALA A 162 -4.13 -9.66 16.94
N GLN A 163 -3.29 -10.45 17.59
CA GLN A 163 -3.68 -11.73 18.22
C GLN A 163 -4.00 -11.59 19.73
N GLY A 164 -4.27 -10.33 20.20
CA GLY A 164 -4.54 -10.06 21.61
C GLY A 164 -3.32 -10.34 22.50
N ASP A 165 -3.53 -10.95 23.66
CA ASP A 165 -2.48 -11.19 24.65
C ASP A 165 -1.34 -12.12 24.16
N LYS A 166 -1.49 -12.72 22.99
CA LYS A 166 -0.46 -13.57 22.38
C LYS A 166 0.42 -12.85 21.37
N THR A 167 0.09 -11.62 20.98
CA THR A 167 0.74 -10.93 19.87
C THR A 167 2.27 -10.85 19.99
N LEU A 168 2.80 -10.54 21.17
CA LEU A 168 4.26 -10.41 21.35
C LEU A 168 4.99 -11.75 21.44
N THR A 169 4.26 -12.85 21.58
CA THR A 169 4.83 -14.18 21.80
C THR A 169 4.36 -15.22 20.80
N ASP A 170 3.63 -14.81 19.75
CA ASP A 170 3.09 -15.72 18.72
C ASP A 170 4.12 -16.08 17.63
N GLY A 171 5.24 -15.38 17.59
CA GLY A 171 6.28 -15.58 16.59
C GLY A 171 5.96 -14.97 15.22
N ILE A 172 4.92 -14.15 15.13
CA ILE A 172 4.53 -13.45 13.89
C ILE A 172 5.18 -12.07 13.86
N ARG A 173 5.74 -11.67 12.71
CA ARG A 173 6.22 -10.31 12.46
C ARG A 173 5.19 -9.55 11.63
N GLY A 174 4.96 -8.29 11.96
CA GLY A 174 4.19 -7.40 11.11
C GLY A 174 4.93 -7.04 9.82
N GLY A 175 4.17 -6.77 8.76
CA GLY A 175 4.67 -6.25 7.49
C GLY A 175 5.10 -4.79 7.60
N TRP A 176 5.11 -4.08 6.46
CA TRP A 176 5.51 -2.67 6.42
C TRP A 176 4.47 -1.71 7.00
N THR A 177 3.23 -2.14 7.16
CA THR A 177 2.14 -1.30 7.66
C THR A 177 1.37 -1.98 8.79
N TYR A 178 0.78 -1.17 9.66
CA TYR A 178 -0.06 -1.64 10.77
C TYR A 178 -1.41 -2.21 10.32
N SER A 179 -1.75 -2.13 9.05
CA SER A 179 -3.04 -2.62 8.50
C SER A 179 -3.05 -4.10 8.16
N ASP A 180 -1.95 -4.81 8.30
CA ASP A 180 -1.83 -6.24 8.01
C ASP A 180 -2.43 -7.16 9.11
N GLY A 181 -2.85 -6.56 10.24
CA GLY A 181 -3.44 -7.30 11.37
C GLY A 181 -2.42 -7.98 12.29
N ALA A 182 -1.11 -7.77 12.08
CA ALA A 182 -0.04 -8.33 12.92
C ALA A 182 0.53 -7.32 13.94
N TRP A 183 0.10 -6.08 13.89
CA TRP A 183 0.54 -5.01 14.80
C TRP A 183 -0.46 -4.79 15.93
N GLN A 184 0.06 -4.68 17.14
CA GLN A 184 -0.73 -4.34 18.32
C GLN A 184 -0.52 -2.88 18.72
N GLY A 185 -1.60 -2.12 18.82
CA GLY A 185 -1.57 -0.70 19.17
C GLY A 185 -2.16 -0.42 20.54
N PHE A 186 -1.55 0.50 21.26
CA PHE A 186 -2.00 0.96 22.58
C PHE A 186 -2.33 2.46 22.52
N ILE A 187 -3.44 2.84 23.17
CA ILE A 187 -3.77 4.25 23.39
C ILE A 187 -3.49 4.52 24.87
N SER A 188 -2.27 4.92 25.17
CA SER A 188 -1.91 5.39 26.51
C SER A 188 -1.03 6.63 26.38
N ARG A 189 -1.22 7.58 27.30
CA ARG A 189 -0.30 8.71 27.52
C ARG A 189 0.79 8.39 28.52
N ASP A 190 0.63 7.26 29.20
CA ASP A 190 1.55 6.78 30.23
C ASP A 190 2.48 5.71 29.63
N ARG A 191 3.48 5.37 30.41
CA ARG A 191 4.42 4.30 30.04
C ARG A 191 3.67 2.96 29.89
N LEU A 192 3.91 2.27 28.79
CA LEU A 192 3.49 0.89 28.60
C LEU A 192 4.53 -0.04 29.23
N ASP A 193 4.10 -0.82 30.22
CA ASP A 193 4.90 -1.89 30.81
C ASP A 193 4.33 -3.23 30.33
N VAL A 194 5.25 -4.11 29.88
CA VAL A 194 4.94 -5.43 29.37
C VAL A 194 5.74 -6.46 30.15
N THR A 195 5.07 -7.45 30.72
CA THR A 195 5.69 -8.57 31.42
C THR A 195 5.46 -9.86 30.63
N ILE A 196 6.51 -10.64 30.42
CA ILE A 196 6.47 -11.95 29.77
C ILE A 196 7.10 -12.96 30.73
N ASP A 197 6.31 -13.95 31.16
CA ASP A 197 6.72 -14.99 32.11
C ASP A 197 7.25 -16.26 31.42
#